data_1e12e8435f679c7f7ac8580908a64fcd
#
_entry.id   1e12e8435f679c7f7ac8580908a64fcd
#
_cell.length_a   1.000
_cell.length_b   1.000
_cell.length_c   1.000
_cell.angle_alpha   90.00
_cell.angle_beta   90.00
_cell.angle_gamma   90.00
#
_symmetry.space_group_name_H-M   'P 1'
#
loop_
_entity.id
_entity.type
_entity.pdbx_description
1 polymer ?
#
loop_
_entity_poly.entity_id
_entity_poly.type
_entity_poly.pdbx_seq_one_letter_code
_entity_poly.pdbx_strand_id
1 'polypeptide(L)'
;VRIHFDWRLARVIDSDGNVIDELVWSGKRSVGALADRLAELQSGRLSPEARVLAERFSEGEADHLGAMSDPDWPEADGDEQALFAEATDRLARRGVADAAGDLDRRLDMLSSAASELRASWTTSEARCVEWAGLFLSEADLDAQRRDIPAAVAEADSIDGAAAALGISAPDHQPSPSEWDALRSHATGVVELTGRLDAAEVATRELARGYVPSLSLLLGPLGAAKLVVLARGRERLARMPSGSLQVLGASGAMAA
;
A
#
# COMPACT_ATOMS: atom_id res chain seq x y z
N VAL A 1 28.44 33.29 0.34
CA VAL A 1 27.08 33.83 0.37
C VAL A 1 26.13 32.64 0.41
N ARG A 2 25.12 32.71 1.27
CA ARG A 2 24.07 31.67 1.38
C ARG A 2 22.71 32.30 1.11
N ILE A 3 21.80 31.54 0.49
CA ILE A 3 20.44 31.98 0.22
C ILE A 3 19.53 31.10 1.07
N HIS A 4 19.04 31.66 2.17
CA HIS A 4 18.05 31.02 3.01
C HIS A 4 16.64 31.40 2.55
N PHE A 5 15.69 30.47 2.54
CA PHE A 5 14.32 30.74 2.13
C PHE A 5 13.30 29.85 2.80
N ASP A 6 12.11 30.37 2.95
CA ASP A 6 10.91 29.64 3.33
C ASP A 6 9.76 29.95 2.34
N TRP A 7 8.55 29.64 2.72
CA TRP A 7 7.39 29.95 1.91
C TRP A 7 7.02 31.46 1.86
N ARG A 8 7.56 32.30 2.76
CA ARG A 8 7.25 33.73 2.89
C ARG A 8 8.25 34.61 2.17
N LEU A 9 9.52 34.30 2.31
CA LEU A 9 10.61 35.15 1.85
C LEU A 9 11.87 34.36 1.54
N ALA A 10 12.81 35.03 0.88
CA ALA A 10 14.18 34.55 0.70
C ALA A 10 15.16 35.67 1.07
N ARG A 11 16.29 35.32 1.72
CA ARG A 11 17.36 36.20 2.15
C ARG A 11 18.70 35.73 1.63
N VAL A 12 19.54 36.66 1.26
CA VAL A 12 20.96 36.43 1.00
C VAL A 12 21.76 36.85 2.22
N ILE A 13 22.56 35.93 2.76
CA ILE A 13 23.34 36.12 3.97
C ILE A 13 24.81 36.00 3.63
N ASP A 14 25.64 36.94 4.12
CA ASP A 14 27.10 36.91 3.96
C ASP A 14 27.78 35.92 4.92
N SER A 15 29.12 35.85 4.87
CA SER A 15 29.93 35.02 5.76
C SER A 15 29.85 35.42 7.23
N ASP A 16 29.48 36.66 7.51
CA ASP A 16 29.42 37.24 8.86
C ASP A 16 27.97 37.13 9.44
N GLY A 17 27.04 36.62 8.66
CA GLY A 17 25.63 36.44 9.07
C GLY A 17 24.75 37.66 8.77
N ASN A 18 25.25 38.70 8.05
CA ASN A 18 24.45 39.86 7.74
C ASN A 18 23.55 39.62 6.52
N VAL A 19 22.31 40.13 6.56
CA VAL A 19 21.40 40.11 5.41
C VAL A 19 21.84 41.13 4.37
N ILE A 20 22.19 40.67 3.15
CA ILE A 20 22.62 41.50 2.02
C ILE A 20 21.42 41.91 1.15
N ASP A 21 20.51 41.00 0.88
CA ASP A 21 19.32 41.20 0.04
C ASP A 21 18.17 40.33 0.55
N GLU A 22 16.95 40.83 0.39
CA GLU A 22 15.75 40.15 0.83
C GLU A 22 14.62 40.33 -0.19
N LEU A 23 13.94 39.27 -0.51
CA LEU A 23 12.71 39.29 -1.30
C LEU A 23 11.60 38.60 -0.54
N VAL A 24 10.48 39.31 -0.37
CA VAL A 24 9.28 38.83 0.29
C VAL A 24 8.22 38.42 -0.75
N TRP A 25 7.49 37.39 -0.50
CA TRP A 25 6.37 36.97 -1.36
C TRP A 25 5.34 38.12 -1.46
N SER A 26 5.27 38.75 -2.62
CA SER A 26 4.38 39.88 -2.91
C SER A 26 3.07 39.47 -3.56
N GLY A 27 2.89 38.19 -3.92
CA GLY A 27 1.68 37.67 -4.54
C GLY A 27 0.48 37.60 -3.59
N LYS A 28 -0.71 37.36 -4.15
CA LYS A 28 -1.92 37.15 -3.34
C LYS A 28 -1.74 35.92 -2.43
N ARG A 29 -1.71 36.16 -1.14
CA ARG A 29 -1.63 35.10 -0.13
C ARG A 29 -3.00 34.49 0.08
N SER A 30 -3.21 33.29 -0.43
CA SER A 30 -4.44 32.49 -0.24
C SER A 30 -4.06 31.04 0.09
N VAL A 31 -4.96 30.31 0.74
CA VAL A 31 -4.76 28.91 1.08
C VAL A 31 -4.36 28.05 -0.13
N GLY A 32 -5.00 28.29 -1.29
CA GLY A 32 -4.66 27.59 -2.54
C GLY A 32 -3.27 27.91 -3.05
N ALA A 33 -2.93 29.20 -3.14
CA ALA A 33 -1.62 29.64 -3.63
C ALA A 33 -0.49 29.19 -2.70
N LEU A 34 -0.71 29.19 -1.39
CA LEU A 34 0.27 28.68 -0.44
C LEU A 34 0.40 27.15 -0.52
N ALA A 35 -0.71 26.41 -0.66
CA ALA A 35 -0.64 24.96 -0.83
C ALA A 35 0.17 24.57 -2.09
N ASP A 36 -0.03 25.27 -3.22
CA ASP A 36 0.74 25.02 -4.44
C ASP A 36 2.24 25.34 -4.23
N ARG A 37 2.53 26.45 -3.55
CA ARG A 37 3.89 26.84 -3.22
C ARG A 37 4.58 25.84 -2.29
N LEU A 38 3.90 25.35 -1.27
CA LEU A 38 4.41 24.31 -0.37
C LEU A 38 4.68 22.99 -1.11
N ALA A 39 3.83 22.61 -2.07
CA ALA A 39 4.05 21.44 -2.91
C ALA A 39 5.34 21.57 -3.76
N GLU A 40 5.60 22.76 -4.30
CA GLU A 40 6.84 23.03 -5.03
C GLU A 40 8.08 22.94 -4.11
N LEU A 41 8.03 23.54 -2.92
CA LEU A 41 9.11 23.47 -1.94
C LEU A 41 9.39 22.03 -1.49
N GLN A 42 8.36 21.23 -1.24
CA GLN A 42 8.50 19.81 -0.90
C GLN A 42 9.11 18.97 -2.03
N SER A 43 8.93 19.38 -3.28
CA SER A 43 9.57 18.74 -4.44
C SER A 43 11.04 19.14 -4.64
N GLY A 44 11.61 19.95 -3.73
CA GLY A 44 12.99 20.46 -3.81
C GLY A 44 13.17 21.65 -4.75
N ARG A 45 12.08 22.30 -5.19
CA ARG A 45 12.17 23.51 -6.01
C ARG A 45 12.40 24.73 -5.16
N LEU A 46 13.16 25.68 -5.70
CA LEU A 46 13.35 26.99 -5.08
C LEU A 46 12.05 27.80 -5.12
N SER A 47 11.80 28.59 -4.09
CA SER A 47 10.74 29.59 -4.16
C SER A 47 11.04 30.60 -5.29
N PRO A 48 10.03 31.29 -5.85
CA PRO A 48 10.28 32.30 -6.88
C PRO A 48 11.28 33.38 -6.44
N GLU A 49 11.18 33.82 -5.18
CA GLU A 49 12.09 34.81 -4.58
C GLU A 49 13.51 34.23 -4.46
N ALA A 50 13.66 33.00 -3.99
CA ALA A 50 14.97 32.34 -3.89
C ALA A 50 15.61 32.15 -5.28
N ARG A 51 14.81 31.88 -6.30
CA ARG A 51 15.29 31.77 -7.69
C ARG A 51 15.84 33.09 -8.20
N VAL A 52 15.11 34.19 -7.99
CA VAL A 52 15.59 35.54 -8.38
C VAL A 52 16.86 35.90 -7.66
N LEU A 53 16.98 35.61 -6.36
CA LEU A 53 18.20 35.85 -5.61
C LEU A 53 19.36 34.95 -6.09
N ALA A 54 19.11 33.69 -6.41
CA ALA A 54 20.13 32.79 -6.95
C ALA A 54 20.64 33.25 -8.34
N GLU A 55 19.80 33.88 -9.15
CA GLU A 55 20.23 34.50 -10.41
C GLU A 55 21.11 35.73 -10.19
N ARG A 56 20.83 36.56 -9.15
CA ARG A 56 21.62 37.71 -8.80
C ARG A 56 22.94 37.36 -8.12
N PHE A 57 22.95 36.34 -7.31
CA PHE A 57 24.08 35.87 -6.52
C PHE A 57 24.47 34.45 -6.94
N SER A 58 24.97 34.31 -8.16
CA SER A 58 25.21 33.00 -8.81
C SER A 58 26.23 32.10 -8.09
N GLU A 59 27.04 32.65 -7.19
CA GLU A 59 27.97 31.90 -6.33
C GLU A 59 27.34 31.48 -4.99
N GLY A 60 26.07 31.86 -4.74
CA GLY A 60 25.33 31.55 -3.52
C GLY A 60 24.68 30.17 -3.56
N GLU A 61 24.83 29.43 -2.48
CA GLU A 61 24.14 28.16 -2.27
C GLU A 61 22.78 28.43 -1.63
N ALA A 62 21.71 27.86 -2.23
CA ALA A 62 20.35 28.04 -1.73
C ALA A 62 19.94 26.85 -0.83
N ASP A 63 19.54 27.15 0.41
CA ASP A 63 19.16 26.18 1.42
C ASP A 63 17.82 26.54 2.09
N HIS A 64 16.81 25.72 1.84
CA HIS A 64 15.50 25.84 2.49
C HIS A 64 15.57 25.54 3.99
N LEU A 65 16.39 24.59 4.41
CA LEU A 65 16.56 24.24 5.82
C LEU A 65 17.40 25.28 6.57
N GLY A 66 18.24 26.04 5.85
CA GLY A 66 19.00 27.13 6.41
C GLY A 66 18.15 28.21 7.09
N ALA A 67 16.96 28.46 6.54
CA ALA A 67 16.00 29.39 7.15
C ALA A 67 15.53 28.94 8.55
N MET A 68 15.45 27.64 8.79
CA MET A 68 15.03 27.08 10.10
C MET A 68 16.13 27.16 11.16
N SER A 69 17.40 27.23 10.75
CA SER A 69 18.56 27.31 11.62
C SER A 69 19.11 28.73 11.80
N ASP A 70 18.56 29.69 11.05
CA ASP A 70 18.93 31.10 11.15
C ASP A 70 18.26 31.75 12.37
N PRO A 71 19.02 32.20 13.40
CA PRO A 71 18.43 32.79 14.62
C PRO A 71 17.71 34.12 14.36
N ASP A 72 18.02 34.81 13.27
CA ASP A 72 17.41 36.11 12.91
C ASP A 72 16.27 35.94 11.87
N TRP A 73 15.84 34.70 11.60
CA TRP A 73 14.71 34.46 10.67
C TRP A 73 13.42 35.01 11.25
N PRO A 74 12.65 35.82 10.47
CA PRO A 74 11.44 36.44 10.97
C PRO A 74 10.40 35.39 11.39
N GLU A 75 9.85 35.53 12.58
CA GLU A 75 8.74 34.73 13.03
C GLU A 75 7.47 34.99 12.19
N ALA A 76 6.69 33.95 11.96
CA ALA A 76 5.39 34.08 11.31
C ALA A 76 4.39 34.69 12.30
N ASP A 77 3.64 35.68 11.86
CA ASP A 77 2.54 36.22 12.65
C ASP A 77 1.35 35.25 12.76
N GLY A 78 0.33 35.61 13.56
CA GLY A 78 -0.82 34.74 13.78
C GLY A 78 -1.63 34.43 12.52
N ASP A 79 -1.76 35.38 11.59
CA ASP A 79 -2.48 35.21 10.32
C ASP A 79 -1.67 34.34 9.38
N GLU A 80 -0.37 34.49 9.34
CA GLU A 80 0.56 33.65 8.58
C GLU A 80 0.57 32.22 9.09
N GLN A 81 0.55 32.00 10.41
CA GLN A 81 0.47 30.67 11.01
C GLN A 81 -0.86 29.98 10.68
N ALA A 82 -1.98 30.70 10.78
CA ALA A 82 -3.28 30.20 10.42
C ALA A 82 -3.36 29.82 8.94
N LEU A 83 -2.89 30.70 8.05
CA LEU A 83 -2.84 30.45 6.61
C LEU A 83 -1.96 29.23 6.28
N PHE A 84 -0.83 29.06 6.95
CA PHE A 84 0.06 27.91 6.79
C PHE A 84 -0.62 26.61 7.22
N ALA A 85 -1.31 26.60 8.35
CA ALA A 85 -2.04 25.45 8.85
C ALA A 85 -3.14 25.00 7.88
N GLU A 86 -3.95 25.94 7.37
CA GLU A 86 -5.00 25.65 6.38
C GLU A 86 -4.43 25.16 5.04
N ALA A 87 -3.34 25.77 4.58
CA ALA A 87 -2.67 25.35 3.33
C ALA A 87 -2.07 23.95 3.45
N THR A 88 -1.48 23.63 4.61
CA THR A 88 -0.92 22.30 4.90
C THR A 88 -2.02 21.23 4.95
N ASP A 89 -3.17 21.50 5.61
CA ASP A 89 -4.32 20.61 5.61
C ASP A 89 -4.85 20.39 4.19
N ARG A 90 -4.98 21.45 3.40
CA ARG A 90 -5.39 21.36 1.99
C ARG A 90 -4.42 20.52 1.16
N LEU A 91 -3.11 20.69 1.35
CA LEU A 91 -2.09 19.90 0.66
C LEU A 91 -2.14 18.42 1.05
N ALA A 92 -2.32 18.14 2.34
CA ALA A 92 -2.48 16.78 2.84
C ALA A 92 -3.73 16.10 2.25
N ARG A 93 -4.87 16.81 2.23
CA ARG A 93 -6.11 16.29 1.60
C ARG A 93 -5.94 16.02 0.11
N ARG A 94 -5.24 16.90 -0.62
CA ARG A 94 -4.89 16.69 -2.05
C ARG A 94 -4.06 15.42 -2.21
N GLY A 95 -3.01 15.24 -1.41
CA GLY A 95 -2.16 14.07 -1.44
C GLY A 95 -2.92 12.76 -1.16
N VAL A 96 -3.89 12.79 -0.23
CA VAL A 96 -4.80 11.65 0.02
C VAL A 96 -5.70 11.38 -1.18
N ALA A 97 -6.28 12.41 -1.79
CA ALA A 97 -7.15 12.27 -2.97
C ALA A 97 -6.37 11.73 -4.18
N ASP A 98 -5.16 12.23 -4.42
CA ASP A 98 -4.27 11.76 -5.49
C ASP A 98 -3.87 10.30 -5.25
N ALA A 99 -3.57 9.94 -3.99
CA ALA A 99 -3.25 8.57 -3.61
C ALA A 99 -4.44 7.60 -3.80
N ALA A 100 -5.67 8.04 -3.57
CA ALA A 100 -6.87 7.23 -3.77
C ALA A 100 -7.12 6.89 -5.25
N GLY A 101 -6.71 7.74 -6.18
CA GLY A 101 -6.76 7.52 -7.63
C GLY A 101 -5.58 6.70 -8.19
N ASP A 102 -4.52 6.54 -7.42
CA ASP A 102 -3.28 5.87 -7.85
C ASP A 102 -3.50 4.36 -8.05
N LEU A 103 -3.34 3.92 -9.30
CA LEU A 103 -3.52 2.52 -9.69
C LEU A 103 -2.43 1.60 -9.12
N ASP A 104 -1.20 2.09 -8.90
CA ASP A 104 -0.15 1.32 -8.25
C ASP A 104 -0.54 1.00 -6.80
N ARG A 105 -1.04 2.00 -6.05
CA ARG A 105 -1.49 1.80 -4.66
C ARG A 105 -2.74 0.92 -4.57
N ARG A 106 -3.68 1.07 -5.50
CA ARG A 106 -4.88 0.21 -5.55
C ARG A 106 -4.51 -1.23 -5.84
N LEU A 107 -3.55 -1.46 -6.75
CA LEU A 107 -3.04 -2.79 -7.06
C LEU A 107 -2.28 -3.39 -5.87
N ASP A 108 -1.51 -2.58 -5.14
CA ASP A 108 -0.81 -2.99 -3.91
C ASP A 108 -1.82 -3.45 -2.85
N MET A 109 -2.86 -2.66 -2.56
CA MET A 109 -3.88 -3.03 -1.57
C MET A 109 -4.60 -4.33 -1.93
N LEU A 110 -5.01 -4.51 -3.20
CA LEU A 110 -5.66 -5.74 -3.66
C LEU A 110 -4.72 -6.95 -3.59
N SER A 111 -3.48 -6.79 -4.01
CA SER A 111 -2.48 -7.86 -3.99
C SER A 111 -2.11 -8.27 -2.57
N SER A 112 -1.95 -7.31 -1.67
CA SER A 112 -1.67 -7.56 -0.25
C SER A 112 -2.85 -8.26 0.43
N ALA A 113 -4.08 -7.78 0.23
CA ALA A 113 -5.28 -8.43 0.76
C ALA A 113 -5.42 -9.88 0.25
N ALA A 114 -5.22 -10.12 -1.04
CA ALA A 114 -5.25 -11.48 -1.60
C ALA A 114 -4.17 -12.39 -0.99
N SER A 115 -2.97 -11.85 -0.75
CA SER A 115 -1.86 -12.60 -0.13
C SER A 115 -2.15 -12.97 1.33
N GLU A 116 -2.67 -12.04 2.12
CA GLU A 116 -3.06 -12.25 3.52
C GLU A 116 -4.21 -13.25 3.65
N LEU A 117 -5.23 -13.13 2.78
CA LEU A 117 -6.35 -14.07 2.73
C LEU A 117 -5.87 -15.47 2.34
N ARG A 118 -4.94 -15.58 1.39
CA ARG A 118 -4.37 -16.87 1.00
C ARG A 118 -3.60 -17.53 2.12
N ALA A 119 -2.77 -16.79 2.86
CA ALA A 119 -2.04 -17.33 4.00
C ALA A 119 -3.00 -17.82 5.10
N SER A 120 -4.03 -17.04 5.42
CA SER A 120 -5.05 -17.41 6.41
C SER A 120 -5.86 -18.63 5.95
N TRP A 121 -6.27 -18.65 4.68
CA TRP A 121 -7.00 -19.76 4.08
C TRP A 121 -6.18 -21.05 4.13
N THR A 122 -4.91 -21.03 3.70
CA THR A 122 -4.05 -22.21 3.65
C THR A 122 -3.92 -22.86 5.04
N THR A 123 -3.71 -22.05 6.08
CA THR A 123 -3.59 -22.57 7.45
C THR A 123 -4.91 -23.11 7.99
N SER A 124 -6.01 -22.38 7.76
CA SER A 124 -7.33 -22.76 8.27
C SER A 124 -7.88 -24.00 7.53
N GLU A 125 -7.70 -24.07 6.22
CA GLU A 125 -8.12 -25.21 5.40
C GLU A 125 -7.36 -26.47 5.79
N ALA A 126 -6.04 -26.41 5.93
CA ALA A 126 -5.23 -27.54 6.38
C ALA A 126 -5.73 -28.06 7.75
N ARG A 127 -5.98 -27.17 8.70
CA ARG A 127 -6.50 -27.55 10.01
C ARG A 127 -7.90 -28.16 9.92
N CYS A 128 -8.78 -27.64 9.08
CA CYS A 128 -10.12 -28.17 8.86
C CYS A 128 -10.07 -29.61 8.33
N VAL A 129 -9.26 -29.84 7.30
CA VAL A 129 -9.10 -31.16 6.68
C VAL A 129 -8.51 -32.18 7.66
N GLU A 130 -7.45 -31.81 8.38
CA GLU A 130 -6.84 -32.67 9.40
C GLU A 130 -7.84 -33.02 10.53
N TRP A 131 -8.59 -32.04 11.01
CA TRP A 131 -9.55 -32.25 12.10
C TRP A 131 -10.74 -33.10 11.65
N ALA A 132 -11.33 -32.82 10.49
CA ALA A 132 -12.39 -33.62 9.90
C ALA A 132 -11.91 -35.06 9.65
N GLY A 133 -10.68 -35.26 9.19
CA GLY A 133 -10.06 -36.54 8.95
C GLY A 133 -9.94 -37.45 10.18
N LEU A 134 -10.00 -36.93 11.41
CA LEU A 134 -10.04 -37.74 12.62
C LEU A 134 -11.33 -38.57 12.74
N PHE A 135 -12.41 -38.10 12.11
CA PHE A 135 -13.70 -38.78 12.08
C PHE A 135 -13.97 -39.42 10.72
N LEU A 136 -13.67 -38.72 9.63
CA LEU A 136 -13.94 -39.14 8.25
C LEU A 136 -12.77 -40.01 7.72
N SER A 137 -12.51 -41.14 8.38
CA SER A 137 -11.32 -41.98 8.14
C SER A 137 -11.29 -42.64 6.74
N GLU A 138 -12.42 -42.77 6.05
CA GLU A 138 -12.49 -43.27 4.68
C GLU A 138 -12.30 -42.17 3.62
N ALA A 139 -12.27 -40.88 4.01
CA ALA A 139 -12.09 -39.80 3.08
C ALA A 139 -10.63 -39.78 2.52
N ASP A 140 -10.52 -39.63 1.21
CA ASP A 140 -9.23 -39.31 0.60
C ASP A 140 -8.92 -37.81 0.83
N LEU A 141 -8.11 -37.52 1.87
CA LEU A 141 -7.81 -36.17 2.30
C LEU A 141 -7.08 -35.35 1.24
N ASP A 142 -6.44 -35.98 0.27
CA ASP A 142 -5.77 -35.29 -0.84
C ASP A 142 -6.76 -35.04 -2.00
N ALA A 143 -7.46 -36.07 -2.44
CA ALA A 143 -8.41 -35.97 -3.56
C ALA A 143 -9.64 -35.11 -3.20
N GLN A 144 -10.18 -35.26 -1.98
CA GLN A 144 -11.38 -34.56 -1.50
C GLN A 144 -11.10 -33.31 -0.67
N ARG A 145 -9.85 -32.88 -0.64
CA ARG A 145 -9.36 -31.77 0.19
C ARG A 145 -10.21 -30.50 0.06
N ARG A 146 -10.69 -30.20 -1.15
CA ARG A 146 -11.49 -28.99 -1.42
C ARG A 146 -12.95 -29.16 -1.01
N ASP A 147 -13.44 -30.37 -0.99
CA ASP A 147 -14.84 -30.67 -0.74
C ASP A 147 -15.16 -30.84 0.75
N ILE A 148 -14.16 -31.29 1.53
CA ILE A 148 -14.29 -31.53 2.98
C ILE A 148 -14.80 -30.31 3.74
N PRO A 149 -14.23 -29.09 3.61
CA PRO A 149 -14.74 -27.93 4.35
C PRO A 149 -16.21 -27.59 4.01
N ALA A 150 -16.60 -27.70 2.74
CA ALA A 150 -17.97 -27.43 2.32
C ALA A 150 -18.93 -28.49 2.87
N ALA A 151 -18.56 -29.76 2.75
CA ALA A 151 -19.36 -30.87 3.26
C ALA A 151 -19.60 -30.76 4.78
N VAL A 152 -18.57 -30.41 5.55
CA VAL A 152 -18.69 -30.21 7.01
C VAL A 152 -19.49 -28.97 7.36
N ALA A 153 -19.31 -27.86 6.64
CA ALA A 153 -20.01 -26.60 6.91
C ALA A 153 -21.52 -26.71 6.67
N GLU A 154 -21.93 -27.45 5.64
CA GLU A 154 -23.32 -27.57 5.22
C GLU A 154 -24.09 -28.67 5.97
N ALA A 155 -23.39 -29.68 6.51
CA ALA A 155 -24.03 -30.80 7.19
C ALA A 155 -24.51 -30.46 8.60
N ASP A 156 -25.54 -31.17 9.06
CA ASP A 156 -26.04 -31.06 10.45
C ASP A 156 -25.33 -32.02 11.42
N SER A 157 -24.58 -33.00 10.88
CA SER A 157 -23.83 -33.99 11.63
C SER A 157 -22.64 -34.51 10.83
N ILE A 158 -21.71 -35.19 11.50
CA ILE A 158 -20.57 -35.83 10.83
C ILE A 158 -21.04 -36.95 9.84
N ASP A 159 -22.14 -37.64 10.12
CA ASP A 159 -22.73 -38.62 9.21
C ASP A 159 -23.24 -37.93 7.93
N GLY A 160 -23.85 -36.75 8.07
CA GLY A 160 -24.28 -35.94 6.94
C GLY A 160 -23.09 -35.49 6.08
N ALA A 161 -21.98 -35.09 6.70
CA ALA A 161 -20.75 -34.74 6.00
C ALA A 161 -20.16 -35.96 5.26
N ALA A 162 -20.12 -37.13 5.91
CA ALA A 162 -19.69 -38.39 5.28
C ALA A 162 -20.54 -38.73 4.06
N ALA A 163 -21.87 -38.64 4.17
CA ALA A 163 -22.80 -38.90 3.07
C ALA A 163 -22.58 -37.92 1.89
N ALA A 164 -22.32 -36.63 2.18
CA ALA A 164 -22.01 -35.63 1.16
C ALA A 164 -20.70 -35.92 0.41
N LEU A 165 -19.71 -36.53 1.08
CA LEU A 165 -18.44 -36.97 0.50
C LEU A 165 -18.53 -38.37 -0.17
N GLY A 166 -19.68 -39.04 -0.05
CA GLY A 166 -19.90 -40.39 -0.64
C GLY A 166 -19.14 -41.51 0.08
N ILE A 167 -18.85 -41.34 1.38
CA ILE A 167 -18.19 -42.33 2.24
C ILE A 167 -19.13 -42.86 3.31
N SER A 168 -18.75 -43.95 3.96
CA SER A 168 -19.54 -44.57 5.04
C SER A 168 -19.62 -43.62 6.26
N ALA A 169 -20.70 -43.78 7.06
CA ALA A 169 -20.82 -43.11 8.34
C ALA A 169 -19.66 -43.53 9.27
N PRO A 170 -19.01 -42.58 9.97
CA PRO A 170 -17.85 -42.90 10.80
C PRO A 170 -18.23 -43.69 12.06
N ASP A 171 -17.33 -44.59 12.47
CA ASP A 171 -17.49 -45.38 13.70
C ASP A 171 -17.39 -44.51 14.97
N HIS A 172 -16.68 -43.40 14.89
CA HIS A 172 -16.47 -42.47 15.99
C HIS A 172 -17.14 -41.13 15.72
N GLN A 173 -17.96 -40.72 16.68
CA GLN A 173 -18.69 -39.44 16.59
C GLN A 173 -18.01 -38.37 17.43
N PRO A 174 -17.93 -37.11 16.94
CA PRO A 174 -17.55 -35.98 17.78
C PRO A 174 -18.59 -35.73 18.86
N SER A 175 -18.19 -35.17 20.01
CA SER A 175 -19.17 -34.62 20.94
C SER A 175 -19.96 -33.48 20.30
N PRO A 176 -21.16 -33.12 20.80
CA PRO A 176 -21.93 -32.01 20.24
C PRO A 176 -21.14 -30.69 20.18
N SER A 177 -20.41 -30.34 21.22
CA SER A 177 -19.60 -29.14 21.26
C SER A 177 -18.38 -29.19 20.33
N GLU A 178 -17.84 -30.38 20.11
CA GLU A 178 -16.74 -30.57 19.16
C GLU A 178 -17.23 -30.47 17.70
N TRP A 179 -18.39 -31.04 17.41
CA TRP A 179 -19.04 -30.89 16.12
C TRP A 179 -19.35 -29.43 15.80
N ASP A 180 -19.94 -28.67 16.75
CA ASP A 180 -20.23 -27.25 16.58
C ASP A 180 -18.96 -26.44 16.31
N ALA A 181 -17.87 -26.76 16.99
CA ALA A 181 -16.58 -26.11 16.79
C ALA A 181 -15.97 -26.43 15.41
N LEU A 182 -15.99 -27.72 15.01
CA LEU A 182 -15.50 -28.15 13.70
C LEU A 182 -16.30 -27.52 12.56
N ARG A 183 -17.65 -27.55 12.68
CA ARG A 183 -18.56 -26.94 11.71
C ARG A 183 -18.35 -25.43 11.58
N SER A 184 -18.19 -24.72 12.71
CA SER A 184 -17.89 -23.30 12.72
C SER A 184 -16.56 -22.99 12.04
N HIS A 185 -15.53 -23.81 12.30
CA HIS A 185 -14.24 -23.67 11.65
C HIS A 185 -14.34 -23.91 10.12
N ALA A 186 -15.04 -24.94 9.70
CA ALA A 186 -15.27 -25.25 8.29
C ALA A 186 -16.05 -24.13 7.56
N THR A 187 -17.07 -23.56 8.21
CA THR A 187 -17.80 -22.39 7.70
C THR A 187 -16.84 -21.20 7.48
N GLY A 188 -15.93 -20.95 8.43
CA GLY A 188 -14.90 -19.92 8.27
C GLY A 188 -13.97 -20.16 7.08
N VAL A 189 -13.61 -21.42 6.79
CA VAL A 189 -12.80 -21.79 5.60
C VAL A 189 -13.55 -21.51 4.31
N VAL A 190 -14.83 -21.87 4.24
CA VAL A 190 -15.68 -21.57 3.07
C VAL A 190 -15.81 -20.08 2.82
N GLU A 191 -16.02 -19.28 3.88
CA GLU A 191 -16.05 -17.83 3.77
C GLU A 191 -14.71 -17.24 3.32
N LEU A 192 -13.59 -17.72 3.84
CA LEU A 192 -12.26 -17.31 3.41
C LEU A 192 -12.01 -17.62 1.94
N THR A 193 -12.49 -18.77 1.45
CA THR A 193 -12.42 -19.13 0.02
C THR A 193 -13.11 -18.08 -0.83
N GLY A 194 -14.35 -17.71 -0.49
CA GLY A 194 -15.11 -16.71 -1.25
C GLY A 194 -14.44 -15.31 -1.22
N ARG A 195 -13.89 -14.90 -0.07
CA ARG A 195 -13.16 -13.62 0.07
C ARG A 195 -11.87 -13.62 -0.75
N LEU A 196 -11.13 -14.71 -0.74
CA LEU A 196 -9.89 -14.86 -1.52
C LEU A 196 -10.19 -14.81 -3.02
N ASP A 197 -11.19 -15.54 -3.49
CA ASP A 197 -11.60 -15.55 -4.89
C ASP A 197 -12.00 -14.14 -5.35
N ALA A 198 -12.79 -13.42 -4.56
CA ALA A 198 -13.18 -12.06 -4.86
C ALA A 198 -11.97 -11.09 -4.95
N ALA A 199 -11.02 -11.19 -4.02
CA ALA A 199 -9.81 -10.37 -4.03
C ALA A 199 -8.92 -10.69 -5.25
N GLU A 200 -8.77 -11.97 -5.60
CA GLU A 200 -8.00 -12.38 -6.77
C GLU A 200 -8.68 -11.99 -8.09
N VAL A 201 -10.01 -12.06 -8.19
CA VAL A 201 -10.75 -11.58 -9.37
C VAL A 201 -10.50 -10.09 -9.56
N ALA A 202 -10.70 -9.29 -8.52
CA ALA A 202 -10.45 -7.84 -8.58
C ALA A 202 -8.99 -7.51 -8.94
N THR A 203 -8.02 -8.25 -8.39
CA THR A 203 -6.59 -8.10 -8.72
C THR A 203 -6.33 -8.40 -10.19
N ARG A 204 -6.91 -9.50 -10.73
CA ARG A 204 -6.75 -9.88 -12.15
C ARG A 204 -7.36 -8.84 -13.09
N GLU A 205 -8.53 -8.31 -12.77
CA GLU A 205 -9.19 -7.28 -13.57
C GLU A 205 -8.37 -5.99 -13.61
N LEU A 206 -7.95 -5.50 -12.45
CA LEU A 206 -7.14 -4.29 -12.36
C LEU A 206 -5.79 -4.45 -13.08
N ALA A 207 -5.10 -5.58 -12.89
CA ALA A 207 -3.81 -5.84 -13.53
C ALA A 207 -3.93 -5.94 -15.07
N ARG A 208 -4.99 -6.58 -15.60
CA ARG A 208 -5.23 -6.64 -17.05
C ARG A 208 -5.46 -5.27 -17.66
N GLY A 209 -6.17 -4.38 -16.96
CA GLY A 209 -6.40 -3.00 -17.43
C GLY A 209 -5.17 -2.12 -17.32
N TYR A 210 -4.41 -2.27 -16.23
CA TYR A 210 -3.30 -1.37 -15.89
C TYR A 210 -1.96 -1.75 -16.51
N VAL A 211 -1.65 -3.06 -16.57
CA VAL A 211 -0.40 -3.62 -17.11
C VAL A 211 -0.67 -4.78 -18.07
N PRO A 212 -1.38 -4.54 -19.20
CA PRO A 212 -1.88 -5.60 -20.06
C PRO A 212 -0.77 -6.49 -20.64
N SER A 213 0.33 -5.90 -21.16
CA SER A 213 1.45 -6.66 -21.73
C SER A 213 2.12 -7.57 -20.70
N LEU A 214 2.30 -7.07 -19.49
CA LEU A 214 2.88 -7.85 -18.40
C LEU A 214 1.94 -8.97 -17.94
N SER A 215 0.63 -8.69 -17.92
CA SER A 215 -0.41 -9.68 -17.61
C SER A 215 -0.47 -10.82 -18.63
N LEU A 216 -0.18 -10.55 -19.90
CA LEU A 216 -0.06 -11.60 -20.94
C LEU A 216 1.15 -12.49 -20.73
N LEU A 217 2.28 -11.92 -20.28
CA LEU A 217 3.54 -12.66 -20.10
C LEU A 217 3.57 -13.51 -18.83
N LEU A 218 3.11 -12.96 -17.70
CA LEU A 218 3.26 -13.56 -16.36
C LEU A 218 1.94 -14.04 -15.75
N GLY A 219 0.83 -13.85 -16.46
CA GLY A 219 -0.50 -13.88 -15.87
C GLY A 219 -0.78 -12.65 -15.01
N PRO A 220 -2.07 -12.28 -14.83
CA PRO A 220 -2.43 -11.02 -14.16
C PRO A 220 -2.01 -10.96 -12.69
N LEU A 221 -2.08 -12.05 -11.93
CA LEU A 221 -1.62 -12.09 -10.54
C LEU A 221 -0.10 -11.96 -10.43
N GLY A 222 0.65 -12.62 -11.33
CA GLY A 222 2.10 -12.49 -11.41
C GLY A 222 2.54 -11.07 -11.78
N ALA A 223 1.84 -10.44 -12.72
CA ALA A 223 2.05 -9.05 -13.10
C ALA A 223 1.78 -8.08 -11.94
N ALA A 224 0.67 -8.26 -11.21
CA ALA A 224 0.35 -7.48 -10.03
C ALA A 224 1.46 -7.58 -8.97
N LYS A 225 1.86 -8.80 -8.62
CA LYS A 225 2.93 -9.06 -7.65
C LYS A 225 4.25 -8.38 -8.04
N LEU A 226 4.60 -8.42 -9.32
CA LEU A 226 5.85 -7.80 -9.81
C LEU A 226 5.80 -6.27 -9.72
N VAL A 227 4.66 -5.64 -10.06
CA VAL A 227 4.46 -4.19 -9.92
C VAL A 227 4.58 -3.76 -8.46
N VAL A 228 3.97 -4.51 -7.54
CA VAL A 228 4.03 -4.26 -6.09
C VAL A 228 5.46 -4.38 -5.57
N LEU A 229 6.18 -5.45 -5.91
CA LEU A 229 7.57 -5.65 -5.53
C LEU A 229 8.49 -4.55 -6.06
N ALA A 230 8.22 -4.03 -7.26
CA ALA A 230 8.95 -2.92 -7.86
C ALA A 230 8.57 -1.56 -7.25
N ARG A 231 7.52 -1.49 -6.42
CA ARG A 231 6.95 -0.25 -5.86
C ARG A 231 6.41 0.69 -6.94
N GLY A 232 5.72 0.13 -7.95
CA GLY A 232 5.02 0.85 -8.98
C GLY A 232 5.48 0.53 -10.41
N ARG A 233 4.55 0.77 -11.36
CA ARG A 233 4.75 0.51 -12.79
C ARG A 233 5.88 1.33 -13.40
N GLU A 234 5.99 2.60 -13.03
CA GLU A 234 7.01 3.49 -13.59
C GLU A 234 8.41 3.06 -13.18
N ARG A 235 8.60 2.69 -11.91
CA ARG A 235 9.87 2.18 -11.41
C ARG A 235 10.20 0.83 -12.07
N LEU A 236 9.22 -0.06 -12.22
CA LEU A 236 9.39 -1.34 -12.90
C LEU A 236 9.90 -1.15 -14.33
N ALA A 237 9.32 -0.19 -15.08
CA ALA A 237 9.70 0.10 -16.46
C ALA A 237 11.15 0.60 -16.61
N ARG A 238 11.72 1.19 -15.56
CA ARG A 238 13.11 1.71 -15.56
C ARG A 238 14.11 0.74 -14.95
N MET A 239 13.67 -0.43 -14.46
CA MET A 239 14.56 -1.39 -13.81
C MET A 239 15.46 -2.12 -14.82
N PRO A 240 16.77 -2.25 -14.54
CA PRO A 240 17.65 -3.12 -15.28
C PRO A 240 17.21 -4.60 -15.16
N SER A 241 17.42 -5.39 -16.21
CA SER A 241 17.02 -6.82 -16.25
C SER A 241 17.61 -7.65 -15.11
N GLY A 242 18.84 -7.37 -14.68
CA GLY A 242 19.46 -8.05 -13.52
C GLY A 242 18.71 -7.77 -12.21
N SER A 243 18.20 -6.55 -12.01
CA SER A 243 17.41 -6.19 -10.82
C SER A 243 16.04 -6.89 -10.82
N LEU A 244 15.43 -7.10 -11.99
CA LEU A 244 14.18 -7.83 -12.12
C LEU A 244 14.31 -9.30 -11.71
N GLN A 245 15.43 -9.95 -12.05
CA GLN A 245 15.70 -11.34 -11.65
C GLN A 245 15.79 -11.49 -10.12
N VAL A 246 16.42 -10.53 -9.45
CA VAL A 246 16.57 -10.55 -7.99
C VAL A 246 15.24 -10.31 -7.28
N LEU A 247 14.37 -9.43 -7.81
CA LEU A 247 13.03 -9.18 -7.26
C LEU A 247 12.16 -10.45 -7.23
N GLY A 248 12.23 -11.28 -8.27
CA GLY A 248 11.53 -12.56 -8.30
C GLY A 248 12.13 -13.60 -7.34
N ALA A 249 13.45 -13.60 -7.15
CA ALA A 249 14.16 -14.56 -6.31
C ALA A 249 14.01 -14.30 -4.81
N SER A 250 13.98 -13.04 -4.38
CA SER A 250 13.81 -12.70 -2.95
C SER A 250 12.43 -13.09 -2.39
N GLY A 251 11.40 -13.16 -3.25
CA GLY A 251 10.08 -13.68 -2.87
C GLY A 251 10.01 -15.21 -2.79
N ALA A 252 10.91 -15.93 -3.47
CA ALA A 252 10.96 -17.39 -3.45
C ALA A 252 11.80 -17.96 -2.30
N MET A 253 12.67 -17.16 -1.68
CA MET A 253 13.47 -17.57 -0.51
C MET A 253 12.77 -17.29 0.84
N ALA A 254 11.61 -16.65 0.83
CA ALA A 254 10.82 -16.32 2.03
C ALA A 254 9.53 -17.17 2.13
N ALA A 255 9.35 -18.14 1.26
CA ALA A 255 8.31 -19.17 1.27
C ALA A 255 8.96 -20.52 1.54
#